data_066909d1093294576840a9a0d7f8adf9
#
_entry.id   066909d1093294576840a9a0d7f8adf9
#
_cell.length_a   1.000
_cell.length_b   1.000
_cell.length_c   1.000
_cell.angle_alpha   90.00
_cell.angle_beta   90.00
_cell.angle_gamma   90.00
#
_symmetry.space_group_name_H-M   'P 1'
#
loop_
_entity.id
_entity.type
_entity.pdbx_description
1 polymer ?
#
loop_
_entity_poly.entity_id
_entity_poly.type
_entity_poly.pdbx_seq_one_letter_code
_entity_poly.pdbx_strand_id
1 'polypeptide(L)'
;MPTWFEDWLQAEGEAQSLRIWSPTLIPGLLQTADYARALFLAEQTDISDDAIDALVAARLERQTILDRADPPDVVVVLDEMVLHRLIGSPQMMHDALVNVAELSRRPYVVVQVIPVSNGANAGLGGAFYIAAADGMPETLQMVGVEDQTTEKRSLVRKAAVAFDRVRGDALPRDASRDLILKVADDKWKS
;
A
#
# COMPACT_ATOMS: atom_id res chain seq x y z
N MET A 1 12.45 -1.14 17.28
CA MET A 1 11.36 -1.64 16.39
C MET A 1 11.08 -3.10 16.73
N PRO A 2 9.84 -3.60 16.57
CA PRO A 2 9.57 -5.03 16.76
C PRO A 2 10.27 -5.85 15.66
N THR A 3 10.76 -7.05 15.98
CA THR A 3 11.51 -7.92 15.06
C THR A 3 10.74 -8.30 13.79
N TRP A 4 9.42 -8.53 13.90
CA TRP A 4 8.56 -8.84 12.75
C TRP A 4 8.53 -7.72 11.71
N PHE A 5 8.70 -6.46 12.13
CA PHE A 5 8.74 -5.33 11.22
C PHE A 5 10.10 -5.20 10.53
N GLU A 6 11.20 -5.55 11.24
CA GLU A 6 12.54 -5.62 10.65
C GLU A 6 12.61 -6.71 9.57
N ASP A 7 12.02 -7.88 9.81
CA ASP A 7 11.93 -8.98 8.84
C ASP A 7 11.17 -8.54 7.58
N TRP A 8 10.06 -7.77 7.74
CA TRP A 8 9.35 -7.23 6.60
C TRP A 8 10.17 -6.18 5.83
N LEU A 9 10.82 -5.25 6.54
CA LEU A 9 11.66 -4.23 5.91
C LEU A 9 12.78 -4.83 5.07
N GLN A 10 13.38 -5.90 5.56
CA GLN A 10 14.39 -6.64 4.79
C GLN A 10 13.77 -7.28 3.55
N ALA A 11 12.68 -8.03 3.70
CA ALA A 11 12.01 -8.68 2.59
C ALA A 11 11.52 -7.69 1.51
N GLU A 12 10.93 -6.56 1.92
CA GLU A 12 10.53 -5.48 1.01
C GLU A 12 11.75 -4.86 0.32
N GLY A 13 12.83 -4.65 1.10
CA GLY A 13 14.08 -4.07 0.61
C GLY A 13 14.78 -4.94 -0.44
N GLU A 14 14.69 -6.25 -0.39
CA GLU A 14 15.31 -7.21 -1.30
C GLU A 14 14.37 -7.68 -2.41
N ALA A 15 13.09 -7.28 -2.35
CA ALA A 15 12.06 -7.76 -3.25
C ALA A 15 12.35 -7.43 -4.73
N GLN A 16 12.07 -8.38 -5.60
CA GLN A 16 11.94 -8.22 -7.05
C GLN A 16 10.47 -8.12 -7.47
N SER A 17 9.56 -8.62 -6.63
CA SER A 17 8.13 -8.39 -6.82
C SER A 17 7.41 -8.18 -5.50
N LEU A 18 6.43 -7.25 -5.51
CA LEU A 18 5.58 -6.91 -4.39
C LEU A 18 4.11 -7.00 -4.82
N ARG A 19 3.31 -7.74 -4.07
CA ARG A 19 1.86 -7.83 -4.23
C ARG A 19 1.20 -7.28 -2.98
N ILE A 20 0.43 -6.22 -3.11
CA ILE A 20 -0.14 -5.46 -2.00
C ILE A 20 -1.65 -5.41 -2.14
N TRP A 21 -2.37 -5.96 -1.17
CA TRP A 21 -3.78 -5.73 -0.98
C TRP A 21 -3.99 -4.75 0.18
N SER A 22 -4.65 -3.64 -0.08
CA SER A 22 -4.92 -2.62 0.95
C SER A 22 -6.36 -2.12 0.87
N PRO A 23 -7.23 -2.57 1.81
CA PRO A 23 -8.65 -2.19 1.81
C PRO A 23 -8.94 -0.89 2.55
N THR A 24 -8.00 -0.32 3.30
CA THR A 24 -8.28 0.77 4.23
C THR A 24 -7.47 2.03 4.02
N LEU A 25 -6.22 1.91 3.57
CA LEU A 25 -5.25 3.01 3.48
C LEU A 25 -4.46 2.94 2.16
N ILE A 26 -3.91 4.06 1.72
CA ILE A 26 -2.87 4.05 0.69
C ILE A 26 -1.63 3.35 1.27
N PRO A 27 -1.07 2.31 0.60
CA PRO A 27 0.12 1.61 1.10
C PRO A 27 1.33 2.52 1.24
N GLY A 28 2.20 2.23 2.21
CA GLY A 28 3.36 3.07 2.55
C GLY A 28 4.26 3.45 1.37
N LEU A 29 4.43 2.54 0.40
CA LEU A 29 5.23 2.80 -0.80
C LEU A 29 4.64 3.86 -1.74
N LEU A 30 3.35 4.19 -1.61
CA LEU A 30 2.65 5.15 -2.47
C LEU A 30 2.20 6.42 -1.73
N GLN A 31 2.54 6.56 -0.44
CA GLN A 31 2.12 7.71 0.38
C GLN A 31 2.96 8.97 0.08
N THR A 32 2.32 10.14 0.19
CA THR A 32 3.04 11.42 0.35
C THR A 32 3.52 11.60 1.79
N ALA A 33 4.47 12.49 2.02
CA ALA A 33 4.96 12.81 3.36
C ALA A 33 3.83 13.29 4.30
N ASP A 34 2.95 14.17 3.80
CA ASP A 34 1.85 14.73 4.58
C ASP A 34 0.81 13.66 4.94
N TYR A 35 0.48 12.77 4.00
CA TYR A 35 -0.41 11.64 4.26
C TYR A 35 0.18 10.70 5.33
N ALA A 36 1.47 10.36 5.21
CA ALA A 36 2.16 9.51 6.19
C ALA A 36 2.19 10.17 7.58
N ARG A 37 2.49 11.49 7.64
CA ARG A 37 2.47 12.26 8.90
C ARG A 37 1.10 12.24 9.56
N ALA A 38 0.04 12.47 8.77
CA ALA A 38 -1.32 12.46 9.30
C ALA A 38 -1.71 11.09 9.87
N LEU A 39 -1.26 9.99 9.26
CA LEU A 39 -1.47 8.64 9.79
C LEU A 39 -0.73 8.43 11.11
N PHE A 40 0.57 8.76 11.20
CA PHE A 40 1.35 8.58 12.42
C PHE A 40 0.79 9.39 13.59
N LEU A 41 0.30 10.61 13.32
CA LEU A 41 -0.39 11.42 14.33
C LEU A 41 -1.71 10.81 14.80
N ALA A 42 -2.43 10.09 13.92
CA ALA A 42 -3.68 9.43 14.29
C ALA A 42 -3.47 8.12 15.06
N GLU A 43 -2.35 7.42 14.80
CA GLU A 43 -2.05 6.13 15.43
C GLU A 43 -1.39 6.27 16.80
N GLN A 44 -0.70 7.38 17.07
CA GLN A 44 0.13 7.55 18.27
C GLN A 44 -0.25 8.83 19.00
N THR A 45 -0.71 8.68 20.25
CA THR A 45 -1.19 9.80 21.09
C THR A 45 -0.09 10.48 21.91
N ASP A 46 1.07 9.82 22.13
CA ASP A 46 2.16 10.29 22.98
C ASP A 46 3.52 10.23 22.26
N ILE A 47 3.60 10.85 21.09
CA ILE A 47 4.83 10.89 20.30
C ILE A 47 5.24 12.35 20.06
N SER A 48 6.54 12.65 20.14
CA SER A 48 7.06 13.98 19.83
C SER A 48 7.07 14.26 18.32
N ASP A 49 7.02 15.53 17.94
CA ASP A 49 7.11 15.96 16.54
C ASP A 49 8.40 15.43 15.86
N ASP A 50 9.54 15.48 16.56
CA ASP A 50 10.82 14.98 16.05
C ASP A 50 10.76 13.46 15.76
N ALA A 51 10.07 12.69 16.61
CA ALA A 51 9.90 11.26 16.40
C ALA A 51 8.93 10.96 15.23
N ILE A 52 7.89 11.78 15.04
CA ILE A 52 7.02 11.72 13.86
C ILE A 52 7.83 12.02 12.59
N ASP A 53 8.66 13.06 12.61
CA ASP A 53 9.50 13.41 11.46
C ASP A 53 10.46 12.28 11.10
N ALA A 54 11.05 11.61 12.09
CA ALA A 54 11.89 10.44 11.86
C ALA A 54 11.11 9.26 11.23
N LEU A 55 9.87 9.01 11.66
CA LEU A 55 9.02 7.97 11.08
C LEU A 55 8.63 8.29 9.64
N VAL A 56 8.31 9.56 9.34
CA VAL A 56 8.03 10.01 7.96
C VAL A 56 9.26 9.85 7.08
N ALA A 57 10.43 10.30 7.56
CA ALA A 57 11.69 10.14 6.82
C ALA A 57 12.00 8.67 6.51
N ALA A 58 11.87 7.78 7.49
CA ALA A 58 12.06 6.34 7.30
C ALA A 58 11.07 5.75 6.30
N ARG A 59 9.80 6.23 6.28
CA ARG A 59 8.80 5.82 5.29
C ARG A 59 9.17 6.25 3.88
N LEU A 60 9.62 7.49 3.70
CA LEU A 60 10.05 8.00 2.40
C LEU A 60 11.33 7.32 1.89
N GLU A 61 12.27 7.02 2.80
CA GLU A 61 13.47 6.26 2.45
C GLU A 61 13.13 4.88 1.87
N ARG A 62 12.15 4.17 2.45
CA ARG A 62 11.68 2.88 1.92
C ARG A 62 11.16 2.99 0.48
N GLN A 63 10.54 4.11 0.12
CA GLN A 63 10.02 4.32 -1.23
C GLN A 63 11.10 4.39 -2.31
N THR A 64 12.36 4.63 -1.92
CA THR A 64 13.51 4.66 -2.85
C THR A 64 13.74 3.34 -3.58
N ILE A 65 13.15 2.24 -3.12
CA ILE A 65 13.17 0.97 -3.85
C ILE A 65 12.53 1.09 -5.24
N LEU A 66 11.58 2.02 -5.42
CA LEU A 66 10.94 2.30 -6.69
C LEU A 66 11.83 3.12 -7.66
N ASP A 67 12.95 3.66 -7.19
CA ASP A 67 13.86 4.52 -7.97
C ASP A 67 15.21 3.81 -8.25
N ARG A 68 15.30 2.50 -7.96
CA ARG A 68 16.51 1.71 -8.23
C ARG A 68 16.73 1.52 -9.72
N ALA A 69 17.96 1.16 -10.10
CA ALA A 69 18.28 0.78 -11.47
C ALA A 69 17.49 -0.47 -11.92
N ASP A 70 17.21 -1.38 -10.99
CA ASP A 70 16.36 -2.56 -11.16
C ASP A 70 15.27 -2.53 -10.08
N PRO A 71 14.16 -1.81 -10.32
CA PRO A 71 13.09 -1.67 -9.34
C PRO A 71 12.21 -2.93 -9.32
N PRO A 72 11.57 -3.24 -8.17
CA PRO A 72 10.65 -4.38 -8.10
C PRO A 72 9.40 -4.15 -8.96
N ASP A 73 8.84 -5.23 -9.48
CA ASP A 73 7.48 -5.23 -10.01
C ASP A 73 6.46 -5.10 -8.87
N VAL A 74 5.74 -4.00 -8.82
CA VAL A 74 4.78 -3.70 -7.74
C VAL A 74 3.36 -3.75 -8.27
N VAL A 75 2.55 -4.64 -7.71
CA VAL A 75 1.10 -4.71 -7.99
C VAL A 75 0.33 -4.38 -6.73
N VAL A 76 -0.40 -3.28 -6.76
CA VAL A 76 -1.26 -2.82 -5.67
C VAL A 76 -2.71 -2.95 -6.08
N VAL A 77 -3.51 -3.58 -5.24
CA VAL A 77 -4.97 -3.56 -5.34
C VAL A 77 -5.51 -2.80 -4.14
N LEU A 78 -6.30 -1.77 -4.41
CA LEU A 78 -6.98 -0.96 -3.41
C LEU A 78 -8.48 -1.27 -3.43
N ASP A 79 -9.12 -1.25 -2.27
CA ASP A 79 -10.56 -1.06 -2.20
C ASP A 79 -10.90 0.40 -2.52
N GLU A 80 -11.98 0.66 -3.25
CA GLU A 80 -12.39 2.04 -3.60
C GLU A 80 -12.62 2.91 -2.36
N MET A 81 -12.98 2.33 -1.21
CA MET A 81 -13.15 3.06 0.05
C MET A 81 -11.88 3.76 0.53
N VAL A 82 -10.71 3.28 0.12
CA VAL A 82 -9.42 3.97 0.37
C VAL A 82 -9.41 5.37 -0.22
N LEU A 83 -10.00 5.55 -1.41
CA LEU A 83 -10.07 6.83 -2.11
C LEU A 83 -11.01 7.83 -1.42
N HIS A 84 -11.93 7.32 -0.61
CA HIS A 84 -12.98 8.11 0.03
C HIS A 84 -12.77 8.36 1.52
N ARG A 85 -11.78 7.73 2.15
CA ARG A 85 -11.44 7.92 3.56
C ARG A 85 -10.60 9.18 3.73
N LEU A 86 -11.10 10.13 4.50
CA LEU A 86 -10.32 11.34 4.83
C LEU A 86 -9.16 10.99 5.78
N ILE A 87 -7.94 11.28 5.34
CA ILE A 87 -6.72 11.28 6.12
C ILE A 87 -6.12 12.68 6.07
N GLY A 88 -5.92 13.30 7.22
CA GLY A 88 -5.47 14.69 7.29
C GLY A 88 -6.53 15.68 6.81
N SER A 89 -6.28 16.33 5.69
CA SER A 89 -7.17 17.33 5.09
C SER A 89 -7.61 16.94 3.67
N PRO A 90 -8.67 17.58 3.11
CA PRO A 90 -9.04 17.37 1.71
C PRO A 90 -7.88 17.57 0.73
N GLN A 91 -7.06 18.62 0.91
CA GLN A 91 -5.90 18.87 0.07
C GLN A 91 -4.86 17.74 0.16
N MET A 92 -4.57 17.22 1.37
CA MET A 92 -3.65 16.09 1.55
C MET A 92 -4.17 14.84 0.83
N MET A 93 -5.49 14.60 0.87
CA MET A 93 -6.09 13.48 0.13
C MET A 93 -6.00 13.67 -1.37
N HIS A 94 -6.29 14.87 -1.88
CA HIS A 94 -6.12 15.18 -3.30
C HIS A 94 -4.68 14.87 -3.75
N ASP A 95 -3.69 15.44 -3.05
CA ASP A 95 -2.27 15.29 -3.41
C ASP A 95 -1.81 13.83 -3.31
N ALA A 96 -2.27 13.09 -2.30
CA ALA A 96 -1.97 11.67 -2.15
C ALA A 96 -2.53 10.84 -3.30
N LEU A 97 -3.78 11.08 -3.72
CA LEU A 97 -4.39 10.36 -4.83
C LEU A 97 -3.73 10.70 -6.18
N VAL A 98 -3.41 11.97 -6.41
CA VAL A 98 -2.64 12.39 -7.60
C VAL A 98 -1.27 11.71 -7.62
N ASN A 99 -0.58 11.64 -6.48
CA ASN A 99 0.70 10.92 -6.36
C ASN A 99 0.56 9.42 -6.70
N VAL A 100 -0.48 8.75 -6.21
CA VAL A 100 -0.76 7.34 -6.55
C VAL A 100 -0.98 7.18 -8.06
N ALA A 101 -1.75 8.08 -8.68
CA ALA A 101 -1.99 8.05 -10.12
C ALA A 101 -0.70 8.27 -10.92
N GLU A 102 0.16 9.20 -10.51
CA GLU A 102 1.46 9.43 -11.16
C GLU A 102 2.41 8.25 -11.01
N LEU A 103 2.55 7.68 -9.81
CA LEU A 103 3.36 6.48 -9.59
C LEU A 103 2.87 5.30 -10.43
N SER A 104 1.56 5.17 -10.64
CA SER A 104 0.97 4.12 -11.49
C SER A 104 1.33 4.24 -12.97
N ARG A 105 1.93 5.35 -13.44
CA ARG A 105 2.44 5.51 -14.82
C ARG A 105 3.75 4.76 -15.05
N ARG A 106 4.49 4.47 -13.98
CA ARG A 106 5.74 3.69 -14.06
C ARG A 106 5.45 2.30 -14.61
N PRO A 107 6.25 1.74 -15.53
CA PRO A 107 5.96 0.46 -16.18
C PRO A 107 5.89 -0.71 -15.19
N TYR A 108 6.66 -0.66 -14.12
CA TYR A 108 6.75 -1.67 -13.07
C TYR A 108 5.80 -1.42 -11.87
N VAL A 109 4.97 -0.37 -11.90
CA VAL A 109 3.95 -0.11 -10.86
C VAL A 109 2.57 -0.24 -11.45
N VAL A 110 1.81 -1.21 -10.98
CA VAL A 110 0.41 -1.42 -11.33
C VAL A 110 -0.45 -1.10 -10.12
N VAL A 111 -1.36 -0.14 -10.25
CA VAL A 111 -2.38 0.14 -9.25
C VAL A 111 -3.74 -0.16 -9.85
N GLN A 112 -4.51 -1.01 -9.16
CA GLN A 112 -5.87 -1.38 -9.52
C GLN A 112 -6.82 -1.10 -8.36
N VAL A 113 -8.09 -0.81 -8.66
CA VAL A 113 -9.10 -0.50 -7.66
C VAL A 113 -10.26 -1.47 -7.81
N ILE A 114 -10.69 -2.09 -6.71
CA ILE A 114 -11.96 -2.82 -6.65
C ILE A 114 -13.07 -1.80 -6.40
N PRO A 115 -14.04 -1.66 -7.32
CA PRO A 115 -15.18 -0.76 -7.11
C PRO A 115 -16.04 -1.20 -5.93
N VAL A 116 -16.58 -0.24 -5.17
CA VAL A 116 -17.49 -0.53 -4.06
C VAL A 116 -18.73 -1.30 -4.53
N SER A 117 -19.14 -1.12 -5.78
CA SER A 117 -20.24 -1.86 -6.41
C SER A 117 -19.97 -3.36 -6.58
N ASN A 118 -18.71 -3.82 -6.48
CA ASN A 118 -18.37 -5.23 -6.51
C ASN A 118 -18.87 -5.98 -5.25
N GLY A 119 -19.10 -5.25 -4.15
CA GLY A 119 -19.55 -5.81 -2.89
C GLY A 119 -18.46 -6.61 -2.16
N ALA A 120 -18.82 -7.78 -1.63
CA ALA A 120 -17.89 -8.62 -0.86
C ALA A 120 -16.83 -9.24 -1.78
N ASN A 121 -15.57 -9.20 -1.32
CA ASN A 121 -14.42 -9.77 -2.03
C ASN A 121 -13.53 -10.62 -1.11
N ALA A 122 -12.56 -11.33 -1.67
CA ALA A 122 -11.70 -12.26 -0.93
C ALA A 122 -10.72 -11.56 0.04
N GLY A 123 -10.61 -10.24 0.00
CA GLY A 123 -9.68 -9.44 0.81
C GLY A 123 -10.30 -8.81 2.06
N LEU A 124 -11.58 -9.02 2.35
CA LEU A 124 -12.26 -8.41 3.51
C LEU A 124 -11.67 -8.80 4.88
N GLY A 125 -10.85 -9.85 4.93
CA GLY A 125 -10.18 -10.28 6.16
C GLY A 125 -9.04 -9.37 6.65
N GLY A 126 -8.67 -8.34 5.91
CA GLY A 126 -7.62 -7.38 6.25
C GLY A 126 -6.58 -7.17 5.16
N ALA A 127 -5.69 -6.19 5.37
CA ALA A 127 -4.60 -5.91 4.45
C ALA A 127 -3.50 -6.98 4.56
N PHE A 128 -2.88 -7.29 3.44
CA PHE A 128 -1.69 -8.15 3.42
C PHE A 128 -0.78 -7.80 2.23
N TYR A 129 0.51 -8.04 2.43
CA TYR A 129 1.56 -7.77 1.45
C TYR A 129 2.42 -9.02 1.27
N ILE A 130 2.81 -9.32 0.04
CA ILE A 130 3.67 -10.46 -0.29
C ILE A 130 4.89 -9.93 -1.00
N ALA A 131 6.08 -10.19 -0.46
CA ALA A 131 7.36 -9.91 -1.08
C ALA A 131 7.98 -11.20 -1.62
N ALA A 132 8.54 -11.14 -2.82
CA ALA A 132 9.29 -12.25 -3.41
C ALA A 132 10.59 -11.75 -4.02
N ALA A 133 11.66 -12.52 -3.80
CA ALA A 133 12.98 -12.35 -4.41
C ALA A 133 13.52 -13.70 -4.86
N ASP A 134 14.40 -13.70 -5.88
CA ASP A 134 14.98 -14.92 -6.42
C ASP A 134 15.82 -15.65 -5.37
N GLY A 135 15.58 -16.95 -5.26
CA GLY A 135 16.31 -17.80 -4.32
C GLY A 135 15.90 -17.65 -2.85
N MET A 136 14.93 -16.78 -2.54
CA MET A 136 14.42 -16.55 -1.20
C MET A 136 12.99 -17.09 -1.03
N PRO A 137 12.57 -17.50 0.18
CA PRO A 137 11.16 -17.75 0.44
C PRO A 137 10.31 -16.48 0.25
N GLU A 138 9.09 -16.64 -0.26
CA GLU A 138 8.14 -15.52 -0.24
C GLU A 138 7.77 -15.15 1.19
N THR A 139 7.80 -13.86 1.49
CA THR A 139 7.46 -13.29 2.80
C THR A 139 6.10 -12.63 2.75
N LEU A 140 5.24 -12.98 3.70
CA LEU A 140 3.89 -12.44 3.88
C LEU A 140 3.88 -11.51 5.10
N GLN A 141 3.44 -10.27 4.93
CA GLN A 141 3.02 -9.39 6.02
C GLN A 141 1.49 -9.33 6.07
N MET A 142 0.93 -9.56 7.23
CA MET A 142 -0.48 -9.36 7.55
C MET A 142 -0.59 -8.12 8.44
N VAL A 143 -1.38 -7.14 8.02
CA VAL A 143 -1.54 -5.85 8.72
C VAL A 143 -2.79 -5.90 9.58
N GLY A 144 -2.64 -5.59 10.88
CA GLY A 144 -3.72 -5.65 11.85
C GLY A 144 -3.41 -4.86 13.12
N VAL A 145 -4.06 -5.20 14.24
CA VAL A 145 -3.74 -4.65 15.57
C VAL A 145 -2.34 -5.09 16.01
N GLU A 146 -1.98 -6.32 15.68
CA GLU A 146 -0.62 -6.85 15.74
C GLU A 146 -0.26 -7.30 14.34
N ASP A 147 0.65 -6.59 13.69
CA ASP A 147 1.17 -7.00 12.39
C ASP A 147 1.99 -8.28 12.54
N GLN A 148 1.95 -9.13 11.54
CA GLN A 148 2.69 -10.39 11.55
C GLN A 148 3.43 -10.57 10.23
N THR A 149 4.72 -10.91 10.31
CA THR A 149 5.53 -11.30 9.17
C THR A 149 5.84 -12.81 9.23
N THR A 150 5.71 -13.50 8.11
CA THR A 150 5.90 -14.95 8.06
C THR A 150 6.29 -15.45 6.68
N GLU A 151 7.11 -16.49 6.62
CA GLU A 151 7.45 -17.27 5.42
C GLU A 151 6.73 -18.63 5.38
N LYS A 152 5.75 -18.84 6.27
CA LYS A 152 5.01 -20.11 6.32
C LYS A 152 4.26 -20.34 5.01
N ARG A 153 4.74 -21.30 4.21
CA ARG A 153 4.24 -21.59 2.85
C ARG A 153 2.72 -21.72 2.75
N SER A 154 2.06 -22.32 3.76
CA SER A 154 0.61 -22.48 3.75
C SER A 154 -0.13 -21.13 3.88
N LEU A 155 0.40 -20.18 4.64
CA LEU A 155 -0.17 -18.84 4.79
C LEU A 155 0.12 -17.97 3.56
N VAL A 156 1.37 -18.00 3.09
CA VAL A 156 1.76 -17.30 1.85
C VAL A 156 0.90 -17.74 0.68
N ARG A 157 0.75 -19.07 0.48
CA ARG A 157 -0.13 -19.62 -0.56
C ARG A 157 -1.59 -19.16 -0.42
N LYS A 158 -2.11 -19.13 0.81
CA LYS A 158 -3.49 -18.66 1.08
C LYS A 158 -3.63 -17.17 0.70
N ALA A 159 -2.66 -16.34 1.07
CA ALA A 159 -2.63 -14.93 0.71
C ALA A 159 -2.49 -14.71 -0.80
N ALA A 160 -1.63 -15.48 -1.48
CA ALA A 160 -1.48 -15.41 -2.92
C ALA A 160 -2.79 -15.73 -3.66
N VAL A 161 -3.51 -16.80 -3.26
CA VAL A 161 -4.83 -17.13 -3.82
C VAL A 161 -5.86 -16.02 -3.55
N ALA A 162 -5.83 -15.42 -2.35
CA ALA A 162 -6.72 -14.29 -2.04
C ALA A 162 -6.37 -13.07 -2.92
N PHE A 163 -5.07 -12.79 -3.10
CA PHE A 163 -4.60 -11.70 -3.96
C PHE A 163 -5.06 -11.86 -5.40
N ASP A 164 -4.93 -13.06 -5.97
CA ASP A 164 -5.37 -13.32 -7.36
C ASP A 164 -6.88 -13.08 -7.52
N ARG A 165 -7.68 -13.42 -6.50
CA ARG A 165 -9.12 -13.16 -6.50
C ARG A 165 -9.45 -11.68 -6.42
N VAL A 166 -8.88 -10.93 -5.46
CA VAL A 166 -9.12 -9.48 -5.34
C VAL A 166 -8.64 -8.75 -6.60
N ARG A 167 -7.54 -9.19 -7.20
CA ARG A 167 -7.06 -8.64 -8.47
C ARG A 167 -8.01 -8.94 -9.63
N GLY A 168 -8.64 -10.11 -9.64
CA GLY A 168 -9.65 -10.50 -10.64
C GLY A 168 -10.92 -9.65 -10.56
N ASP A 169 -11.25 -9.13 -9.38
CA ASP A 169 -12.40 -8.27 -9.13
C ASP A 169 -12.11 -6.78 -9.40
N ALA A 170 -10.83 -6.40 -9.58
CA ALA A 170 -10.41 -5.02 -9.74
C ALA A 170 -10.56 -4.51 -11.19
N LEU A 171 -10.75 -3.21 -11.32
CA LEU A 171 -10.73 -2.53 -12.61
C LEU A 171 -9.37 -2.69 -13.31
N PRO A 172 -9.33 -2.64 -14.66
CA PRO A 172 -8.09 -2.51 -15.40
C PRO A 172 -7.27 -1.29 -14.97
N ARG A 173 -5.95 -1.34 -15.19
CA ARG A 173 -4.97 -0.31 -14.76
C ARG A 173 -5.40 1.12 -15.13
N ASP A 174 -5.78 1.36 -16.38
CA ASP A 174 -6.11 2.72 -16.84
C ASP A 174 -7.45 3.18 -16.24
N ALA A 175 -8.47 2.32 -16.21
CA ALA A 175 -9.75 2.63 -15.58
C ALA A 175 -9.60 2.89 -14.07
N SER A 176 -8.71 2.19 -13.39
CA SER A 176 -8.38 2.43 -11.98
C SER A 176 -7.74 3.81 -11.79
N ARG A 177 -6.80 4.18 -12.66
CA ARG A 177 -6.16 5.50 -12.62
C ARG A 177 -7.17 6.63 -12.86
N ASP A 178 -8.06 6.46 -13.84
CA ASP A 178 -9.11 7.42 -14.13
C ASP A 178 -10.06 7.58 -12.95
N LEU A 179 -10.44 6.49 -12.28
CA LEU A 179 -11.24 6.53 -11.05
C LEU A 179 -10.53 7.28 -9.92
N ILE A 180 -9.24 6.99 -9.70
CA ILE A 180 -8.42 7.67 -8.66
C ILE A 180 -8.41 9.18 -8.91
N LEU A 181 -8.10 9.62 -10.14
CA LEU A 181 -8.05 11.03 -10.49
C LEU A 181 -9.44 11.69 -10.42
N LYS A 182 -10.47 10.99 -10.86
CA LYS A 182 -11.84 11.46 -10.75
C LYS A 182 -12.23 11.72 -9.29
N VAL A 183 -11.93 10.80 -8.38
CA VAL A 183 -12.23 10.99 -6.94
C VAL A 183 -11.38 12.11 -6.35
N ALA A 184 -10.10 12.24 -6.73
CA ALA A 184 -9.24 13.34 -6.31
C ALA A 184 -9.87 14.69 -6.67
N ASP A 185 -10.31 14.87 -7.92
CA ASP A 185 -10.88 16.13 -8.39
C ASP A 185 -12.29 16.37 -7.86
N ASP A 186 -13.18 15.39 -7.90
CA ASP A 186 -14.61 15.57 -7.55
C ASP A 186 -14.84 15.73 -6.04
N LYS A 187 -14.02 15.08 -5.22
CA LYS A 187 -14.24 15.00 -3.78
C LYS A 187 -13.26 15.83 -2.95
N TRP A 188 -12.02 15.92 -3.38
CA TRP A 188 -10.94 16.44 -2.54
C TRP A 188 -10.33 17.75 -3.04
N LYS A 189 -10.63 18.15 -4.26
CA LYS A 189 -10.19 19.44 -4.79
C LYS A 189 -11.00 20.57 -4.14
N SER A 190 -10.34 21.42 -3.36
CA SER A 190 -10.90 22.59 -2.69
C SER A 190 -11.08 23.74 -3.67
#